data_5c265453e42bfdd2486890dedb2e2a15
#
_entry.id   5c265453e42bfdd2486890dedb2e2a15
#
_cell.length_a   1.000
_cell.length_b   1.000
_cell.length_c   1.000
_cell.angle_alpha   90.00
_cell.angle_beta   90.00
_cell.angle_gamma   90.00
#
_symmetry.space_group_name_H-M   'P 1'
#
loop_
_entity.id
_entity.type
_entity.pdbx_description
1 polymer ?
#
loop_
_entity_poly.entity_id
_entity_poly.type
_entity_poly.pdbx_seq_one_letter_code
_entity_poly.pdbx_strand_id
1 'polypeptide(L)'
;MMSDCSSMESLLSSTIPPLIANGITVTLTCILLAFFDWRLALCVFCTVPLAFLIIWLSRKHQIKLFEKQVKAKLNASDQVQEYLEGMKIIKSCGLSGVHFKSLDNALLAMKKIAVKVEMAVGVFMSSASMILQAGIGITIFVGALLLTSGEIELLPLLMFLLMVTRIYGPILSILANLSSLLNLNVVTNRMRTLLTTPAMEGKEKEVSNCDIELSHVTFAYNQENVIKDISCKIPQGSVTALV
;
A
#
# COMPACT_ATOMS: atom_id res chain seq x y z
N MET A 1 1.71 -5.26 14.22
CA MET A 1 0.65 -4.38 14.74
C MET A 1 1.05 -2.90 14.76
N MET A 2 2.13 -2.48 15.44
CA MET A 2 2.55 -1.06 15.47
C MET A 2 2.76 -0.48 14.06
N SER A 3 3.46 -1.17 13.17
CA SER A 3 3.70 -0.76 11.78
C SER A 3 2.40 -0.62 10.96
N ASP A 4 1.40 -1.45 11.20
CA ASP A 4 0.13 -1.40 10.48
C ASP A 4 -0.76 -0.25 11.00
N CYS A 5 -0.74 0.01 12.32
CA CYS A 5 -1.42 1.16 12.91
C CYS A 5 -0.81 2.49 12.44
N SER A 6 0.52 2.60 12.45
CA SER A 6 1.22 3.77 11.95
C SER A 6 0.99 3.99 10.44
N SER A 7 0.89 2.93 9.66
CA SER A 7 0.51 3.01 8.24
C SER A 7 -0.92 3.52 8.06
N MET A 8 -1.87 3.05 8.87
CA MET A 8 -3.25 3.53 8.87
C MET A 8 -3.35 5.01 9.25
N GLU A 9 -2.68 5.42 10.31
CA GLU A 9 -2.62 6.82 10.74
C GLU A 9 -2.04 7.71 9.64
N SER A 10 -0.92 7.33 9.06
CA SER A 10 -0.29 8.03 7.95
C SER A 10 -1.22 8.15 6.73
N LEU A 11 -1.92 7.08 6.36
CA LEU A 11 -2.85 7.09 5.24
C LEU A 11 -4.10 7.95 5.52
N LEU A 12 -4.64 7.89 6.73
CA LEU A 12 -5.78 8.72 7.13
C LEU A 12 -5.42 10.20 7.14
N SER A 13 -4.26 10.56 7.68
CA SER A 13 -3.85 11.96 7.82
C SER A 13 -3.29 12.56 6.52
N SER A 14 -2.57 11.78 5.69
CA SER A 14 -1.90 12.30 4.50
C SER A 14 -2.67 12.05 3.19
N THR A 15 -3.62 11.10 3.15
CA THR A 15 -4.30 10.72 1.90
C THR A 15 -5.73 11.25 1.83
N ILE A 16 -6.50 11.15 2.91
CA ILE A 16 -7.92 11.54 2.89
C ILE A 16 -8.10 13.07 2.77
N PRO A 17 -7.43 13.93 3.56
CA PRO A 17 -7.63 15.37 3.45
C PRO A 17 -7.27 15.94 2.07
N PRO A 18 -6.11 15.61 1.45
CA PRO A 18 -5.81 16.05 0.09
C PRO A 18 -6.79 15.52 -0.96
N LEU A 19 -7.34 14.33 -0.78
CA LEU A 19 -8.29 13.76 -1.72
C LEU A 19 -9.61 14.54 -1.71
N ILE A 20 -10.11 14.90 -0.54
CA ILE A 20 -11.31 15.73 -0.38
C ILE A 20 -11.05 17.14 -0.91
N ALA A 21 -9.94 17.77 -0.51
CA ALA A 21 -9.59 19.12 -0.94
C ALA A 21 -9.43 19.22 -2.46
N ASN A 22 -8.71 18.28 -3.08
CA ASN A 22 -8.54 18.24 -4.53
C ASN A 22 -9.86 17.90 -5.25
N GLY A 23 -10.71 17.05 -4.67
CA GLY A 23 -12.03 16.75 -5.19
C GLY A 23 -12.92 18.01 -5.27
N ILE A 24 -12.96 18.79 -4.19
CA ILE A 24 -13.68 20.06 -4.15
C ILE A 24 -13.09 21.04 -5.15
N THR A 25 -11.76 21.18 -5.19
CA THR A 25 -11.07 22.06 -6.13
C THR A 25 -11.35 21.72 -7.58
N VAL A 26 -11.26 20.44 -7.96
CA VAL A 26 -11.57 19.98 -9.31
C VAL A 26 -13.03 20.27 -9.66
N THR A 27 -13.96 19.93 -8.77
CA THR A 27 -15.39 20.15 -9.00
C THR A 27 -15.70 21.64 -9.19
N LEU A 28 -15.19 22.50 -8.30
CA LEU A 28 -15.40 23.95 -8.39
C LEU A 28 -14.80 24.53 -9.69
N THR A 29 -13.59 24.13 -10.03
CA THR A 29 -12.92 24.60 -11.26
C THR A 29 -13.63 24.08 -12.51
N CYS A 30 -14.17 22.86 -12.48
CA CYS A 30 -15.00 22.31 -13.55
C CYS A 30 -16.24 23.15 -13.81
N ILE A 31 -16.95 23.51 -12.75
CA ILE A 31 -18.15 24.36 -12.84
C ILE A 31 -17.77 25.73 -13.41
N LEU A 32 -16.70 26.35 -12.93
CA LEU A 32 -16.23 27.64 -13.45
C LEU A 32 -15.84 27.58 -14.92
N LEU A 33 -15.09 26.54 -15.35
CA LEU A 33 -14.70 26.36 -16.75
C LEU A 33 -15.92 26.13 -17.66
N ALA A 34 -16.93 25.42 -17.20
CA ALA A 34 -18.17 25.18 -17.96
C ALA A 34 -18.99 26.48 -18.16
N PHE A 35 -18.92 27.43 -17.20
CA PHE A 35 -19.54 28.74 -17.34
C PHE A 35 -18.79 29.65 -18.32
N PHE A 36 -17.47 29.52 -18.45
CA PHE A 36 -16.68 30.32 -19.40
C PHE A 36 -16.94 29.89 -20.84
N ASP A 37 -16.69 28.63 -21.16
CA ASP A 37 -16.96 28.08 -22.48
C ASP A 37 -17.09 26.55 -22.41
N TRP A 38 -18.29 26.03 -22.64
CA TRP A 38 -18.56 24.60 -22.55
C TRP A 38 -17.82 23.77 -23.60
N ARG A 39 -17.48 24.35 -24.76
CA ARG A 39 -16.75 23.67 -25.86
C ARG A 39 -15.31 23.40 -25.48
N LEU A 40 -14.63 24.40 -24.92
CA LEU A 40 -13.25 24.27 -24.43
C LEU A 40 -13.19 23.37 -23.19
N ALA A 41 -14.19 23.48 -22.31
CA ALA A 41 -14.32 22.60 -21.15
C ALA A 41 -14.44 21.13 -21.56
N LEU A 42 -15.19 20.81 -22.61
CA LEU A 42 -15.37 19.45 -23.13
C LEU A 42 -14.04 18.86 -23.64
N CYS A 43 -13.18 19.64 -24.27
CA CYS A 43 -11.83 19.21 -24.69
C CYS A 43 -10.97 18.78 -23.51
N VAL A 44 -10.97 19.55 -22.42
CA VAL A 44 -10.24 19.23 -21.18
C VAL A 44 -10.80 17.98 -20.52
N PHE A 45 -12.14 17.90 -20.40
CA PHE A 45 -12.80 16.78 -19.75
C PHE A 45 -12.65 15.47 -20.51
N CYS A 46 -12.53 15.49 -21.83
CA CYS A 46 -12.32 14.28 -22.63
C CYS A 46 -10.97 13.59 -22.32
N THR A 47 -9.98 14.32 -21.88
CA THR A 47 -8.66 13.77 -21.53
C THR A 47 -8.61 13.13 -20.15
N VAL A 48 -9.47 13.55 -19.21
CA VAL A 48 -9.53 13.03 -17.83
C VAL A 48 -9.92 11.55 -17.77
N PRO A 49 -11.02 11.09 -18.42
CA PRO A 49 -11.36 9.68 -18.42
C PRO A 49 -10.31 8.81 -19.12
N LEU A 50 -9.59 9.35 -20.10
CA LEU A 50 -8.50 8.64 -20.76
C LEU A 50 -7.33 8.40 -19.81
N ALA A 51 -6.94 9.40 -19.03
CA ALA A 51 -5.92 9.27 -18.00
C ALA A 51 -6.37 8.29 -16.89
N PHE A 52 -7.63 8.36 -16.48
CA PHE A 52 -8.22 7.43 -15.51
C PHE A 52 -8.22 5.97 -16.02
N LEU A 53 -8.52 5.77 -17.30
CA LEU A 53 -8.52 4.44 -17.93
C LEU A 53 -7.14 3.78 -17.85
N ILE A 54 -6.06 4.52 -18.09
CA ILE A 54 -4.69 4.00 -17.98
C ILE A 54 -4.40 3.51 -16.56
N ILE A 55 -4.74 4.31 -15.55
CA ILE A 55 -4.51 3.95 -14.16
C ILE A 55 -5.38 2.74 -13.77
N TRP A 56 -6.61 2.68 -14.24
CA TRP A 56 -7.50 1.56 -14.00
C TRP A 56 -6.99 0.25 -14.63
N LEU A 57 -6.48 0.31 -15.86
CA LEU A 57 -5.86 -0.85 -16.52
C LEU A 57 -4.60 -1.32 -15.80
N SER A 58 -3.79 -0.40 -15.29
CA SER A 58 -2.54 -0.71 -14.60
C SER A 58 -2.75 -1.27 -13.18
N ARG A 59 -3.95 -1.08 -12.60
CA ARG A 59 -4.29 -1.44 -11.22
C ARG A 59 -3.95 -2.88 -10.84
N LYS A 60 -4.34 -3.84 -11.68
CA LYS A 60 -4.07 -5.27 -11.42
C LYS A 60 -2.58 -5.58 -11.35
N HIS A 61 -1.79 -4.92 -12.19
CA HIS A 61 -0.35 -5.08 -12.21
C HIS A 61 0.31 -4.45 -10.99
N GLN A 62 -0.11 -3.26 -10.62
CA GLN A 62 0.37 -2.54 -9.43
C GLN A 62 0.09 -3.33 -8.14
N ILE A 63 -1.13 -3.83 -7.94
CA ILE A 63 -1.50 -4.62 -6.74
C ILE A 63 -0.58 -5.84 -6.59
N LYS A 64 -0.34 -6.62 -7.67
CA LYS A 64 0.57 -7.77 -7.62
C LYS A 64 2.01 -7.39 -7.28
N LEU A 65 2.48 -6.24 -7.75
CA LEU A 65 3.81 -5.74 -7.42
C LEU A 65 3.91 -5.29 -5.96
N PHE A 66 2.90 -4.59 -5.46
CA PHE A 66 2.81 -4.19 -4.05
C PHE A 66 2.76 -5.39 -3.09
N GLU A 67 1.98 -6.42 -3.41
CA GLU A 67 1.96 -7.66 -2.61
C GLU A 67 3.35 -8.30 -2.52
N LYS A 68 4.08 -8.37 -3.64
CA LYS A 68 5.47 -8.87 -3.66
C LYS A 68 6.40 -7.98 -2.83
N GLN A 69 6.22 -6.66 -2.88
CA GLN A 69 7.01 -5.73 -2.09
C GLN A 69 6.77 -5.91 -0.59
N VAL A 70 5.51 -6.05 -0.17
CA VAL A 70 5.14 -6.32 1.23
C VAL A 70 5.77 -7.63 1.71
N LYS A 71 5.67 -8.71 0.93
CA LYS A 71 6.29 -10.00 1.28
C LYS A 71 7.81 -9.89 1.40
N ALA A 72 8.47 -9.20 0.47
CA ALA A 72 9.92 -9.00 0.54
C ALA A 72 10.34 -8.14 1.73
N LYS A 73 9.54 -7.11 2.08
CA LYS A 73 9.78 -6.28 3.25
C LYS A 73 9.65 -7.08 4.55
N LEU A 74 8.62 -7.92 4.67
CA LEU A 74 8.43 -8.79 5.83
C LEU A 74 9.61 -9.76 5.99
N ASN A 75 9.98 -10.47 4.91
CA ASN A 75 11.13 -11.38 4.94
C ASN A 75 12.43 -10.67 5.33
N ALA A 76 12.67 -9.47 4.83
CA ALA A 76 13.85 -8.68 5.24
C ALA A 76 13.78 -8.28 6.72
N SER A 77 12.59 -7.92 7.23
CA SER A 77 12.40 -7.60 8.66
C SER A 77 12.64 -8.82 9.55
N ASP A 78 12.16 -9.99 9.15
CA ASP A 78 12.37 -11.25 9.89
C ASP A 78 13.86 -11.59 9.95
N GLN A 79 14.59 -11.45 8.84
CA GLN A 79 16.04 -11.69 8.78
C GLN A 79 16.83 -10.67 9.63
N VAL A 80 16.39 -9.41 9.68
CA VAL A 80 16.99 -8.40 10.57
C VAL A 80 16.75 -8.76 12.04
N GLN A 81 15.54 -9.18 12.38
CA GLN A 81 15.21 -9.60 13.74
C GLN A 81 16.03 -10.81 14.17
N GLU A 82 16.12 -11.86 13.35
CA GLU A 82 16.94 -13.05 13.59
C GLU A 82 18.40 -12.68 13.81
N TYR A 83 18.95 -11.76 13.00
CA TYR A 83 20.30 -11.26 13.16
C TYR A 83 20.51 -10.53 14.49
N LEU A 84 19.55 -9.68 14.90
CA LEU A 84 19.63 -8.94 16.16
C LEU A 84 19.53 -9.86 17.37
N GLU A 85 18.63 -10.85 17.35
CA GLU A 85 18.49 -11.85 18.41
C GLU A 85 19.75 -12.72 18.55
N GLY A 86 20.34 -13.12 17.42
CA GLY A 86 21.59 -13.88 17.36
C GLY A 86 22.85 -13.08 17.66
N MET A 87 22.78 -11.75 17.76
CA MET A 87 23.98 -10.89 17.85
C MET A 87 24.86 -11.18 19.07
N LYS A 88 24.29 -11.55 20.21
CA LYS A 88 25.05 -11.92 21.41
C LYS A 88 25.93 -13.14 21.15
N ILE A 89 25.36 -14.16 20.47
CA ILE A 89 26.09 -15.40 20.14
C ILE A 89 27.18 -15.11 19.10
N ILE A 90 26.85 -14.32 18.07
CA ILE A 90 27.80 -13.90 17.03
C ILE A 90 29.01 -13.19 17.61
N LYS A 91 28.79 -12.27 18.55
CA LYS A 91 29.87 -11.54 19.23
C LYS A 91 30.70 -12.43 20.16
N SER A 92 30.05 -13.34 20.90
CA SER A 92 30.74 -14.27 21.78
C SER A 92 31.63 -15.28 21.03
N CYS A 93 31.25 -15.64 19.82
CA CYS A 93 32.02 -16.51 18.92
C CYS A 93 33.10 -15.75 18.11
N GLY A 94 33.27 -14.44 18.28
CA GLY A 94 34.24 -13.65 17.55
C GLY A 94 33.92 -13.45 16.06
N LEU A 95 32.69 -13.76 15.63
CA LEU A 95 32.24 -13.69 14.24
C LEU A 95 31.72 -12.29 13.85
N SER A 96 32.07 -11.25 14.62
CA SER A 96 31.76 -9.87 14.28
C SER A 96 32.44 -9.48 12.96
N GLY A 97 31.66 -9.11 11.96
CA GLY A 97 32.14 -8.78 10.61
C GLY A 97 31.93 -9.89 9.56
N VAL A 98 31.47 -11.06 9.95
CA VAL A 98 31.08 -12.10 8.97
C VAL A 98 29.78 -11.67 8.27
N HIS A 99 29.83 -11.54 6.96
CA HIS A 99 28.65 -11.22 6.17
C HIS A 99 27.61 -12.34 6.26
N PHE A 100 26.44 -12.01 6.79
CA PHE A 100 25.27 -12.89 6.77
C PHE A 100 24.66 -12.89 5.36
N LYS A 101 25.03 -13.87 4.56
CA LYS A 101 24.53 -14.00 3.18
C LYS A 101 23.01 -14.04 3.08
N SER A 102 22.33 -14.60 4.08
CA SER A 102 20.87 -14.67 4.15
C SER A 102 20.26 -13.28 4.25
N LEU A 103 20.77 -12.44 5.16
CA LEU A 103 20.33 -11.06 5.36
C LEU A 103 20.60 -10.21 4.12
N ASP A 104 21.81 -10.30 3.56
CA ASP A 104 22.18 -9.55 2.35
C ASP A 104 21.29 -9.93 1.18
N ASN A 105 21.00 -11.21 0.99
CA ASN A 105 20.11 -11.67 -0.06
C ASN A 105 18.67 -11.18 0.12
N ALA A 106 18.15 -11.16 1.37
CA ALA A 106 16.82 -10.63 1.68
C ALA A 106 16.74 -9.12 1.41
N LEU A 107 17.74 -8.35 1.81
CA LEU A 107 17.83 -6.91 1.56
C LEU A 107 17.97 -6.59 0.08
N LEU A 108 18.79 -7.34 -0.66
CA LEU A 108 18.92 -7.19 -2.11
C LEU A 108 17.63 -7.55 -2.85
N ALA A 109 16.92 -8.59 -2.42
CA ALA A 109 15.61 -8.94 -2.97
C ALA A 109 14.58 -7.84 -2.72
N MET A 110 14.52 -7.31 -1.51
CA MET A 110 13.66 -6.17 -1.15
C MET A 110 13.97 -4.94 -2.01
N LYS A 111 15.26 -4.57 -2.15
CA LYS A 111 15.70 -3.46 -3.00
C LYS A 111 15.27 -3.65 -4.46
N LYS A 112 15.51 -4.84 -5.04
CA LYS A 112 15.13 -5.14 -6.43
C LYS A 112 13.63 -5.01 -6.67
N ILE A 113 12.82 -5.48 -5.74
CA ILE A 113 11.35 -5.39 -5.84
C ILE A 113 10.89 -3.95 -5.64
N ALA A 114 11.43 -3.21 -4.66
CA ALA A 114 11.10 -1.82 -4.44
C ALA A 114 11.38 -0.97 -5.69
N VAL A 115 12.55 -1.10 -6.29
CA VAL A 115 12.88 -0.40 -7.55
C VAL A 115 11.91 -0.75 -8.68
N LYS A 116 11.52 -2.04 -8.82
CA LYS A 116 10.53 -2.43 -9.84
C LYS A 116 9.16 -1.81 -9.61
N VAL A 117 8.73 -1.71 -8.36
CA VAL A 117 7.44 -1.07 -8.01
C VAL A 117 7.49 0.41 -8.34
N GLU A 118 8.53 1.13 -7.89
CA GLU A 118 8.69 2.55 -8.15
C GLU A 118 8.77 2.86 -9.66
N MET A 119 9.51 2.06 -10.42
CA MET A 119 9.58 2.19 -11.87
C MET A 119 8.21 1.98 -12.53
N ALA A 120 7.47 0.95 -12.13
CA ALA A 120 6.15 0.68 -12.69
C ALA A 120 5.16 1.80 -12.37
N VAL A 121 5.10 2.25 -11.09
CA VAL A 121 4.23 3.37 -10.68
C VAL A 121 4.62 4.64 -11.42
N GLY A 122 5.92 4.95 -11.49
CA GLY A 122 6.43 6.13 -12.19
C GLY A 122 6.06 6.16 -13.66
N VAL A 123 6.20 5.05 -14.39
CA VAL A 123 5.83 4.95 -15.81
C VAL A 123 4.33 5.19 -16.00
N PHE A 124 3.47 4.56 -15.19
CA PHE A 124 2.01 4.75 -15.32
C PHE A 124 1.57 6.18 -14.96
N MET A 125 2.14 6.76 -13.91
CA MET A 125 1.83 8.14 -13.52
C MET A 125 2.32 9.16 -14.56
N SER A 126 3.53 8.96 -15.11
CA SER A 126 4.06 9.81 -16.18
C SER A 126 3.21 9.69 -17.44
N SER A 127 2.77 8.48 -17.81
CA SER A 127 1.89 8.29 -18.97
C SER A 127 0.55 9.01 -18.80
N ALA A 128 -0.06 8.94 -17.61
CA ALA A 128 -1.29 9.67 -17.31
C ALA A 128 -1.08 11.18 -17.35
N SER A 129 0.05 11.67 -16.81
CA SER A 129 0.44 13.09 -16.88
C SER A 129 0.63 13.57 -18.31
N MET A 130 1.29 12.79 -19.16
CA MET A 130 1.47 13.13 -20.59
C MET A 130 0.13 13.28 -21.32
N ILE A 131 -0.83 12.40 -21.06
CA ILE A 131 -2.15 12.48 -21.67
C ILE A 131 -2.90 13.74 -21.21
N LEU A 132 -2.85 14.07 -19.93
CA LEU A 132 -3.46 15.29 -19.43
C LEU A 132 -2.80 16.53 -20.06
N GLN A 133 -1.46 16.55 -20.18
CA GLN A 133 -0.74 17.65 -20.81
C GLN A 133 -1.05 17.77 -22.32
N ALA A 134 -1.26 16.64 -23.02
CA ALA A 134 -1.73 16.66 -24.40
C ALA A 134 -3.10 17.35 -24.53
N GLY A 135 -3.93 17.25 -23.48
CA GLY A 135 -5.20 17.98 -23.40
C GLY A 135 -5.06 19.49 -23.47
N ILE A 136 -3.97 20.06 -22.92
CA ILE A 136 -3.66 21.50 -23.08
C ILE A 136 -3.42 21.83 -24.56
N GLY A 137 -2.63 21.00 -25.25
CA GLY A 137 -2.37 21.18 -26.69
C GLY A 137 -3.65 21.16 -27.53
N ILE A 138 -4.55 20.21 -27.25
CA ILE A 138 -5.86 20.14 -27.92
C ILE A 138 -6.68 21.38 -27.61
N THR A 139 -6.71 21.84 -26.37
CA THR A 139 -7.45 23.04 -25.97
C THR A 139 -6.90 24.31 -26.64
N ILE A 140 -5.58 24.42 -26.76
CA ILE A 140 -4.94 25.54 -27.49
C ILE A 140 -5.33 25.50 -28.96
N PHE A 141 -5.29 24.35 -29.59
CA PHE A 141 -5.63 24.18 -30.99
C PHE A 141 -7.09 24.55 -31.27
N VAL A 142 -8.02 24.00 -30.49
CA VAL A 142 -9.45 24.31 -30.62
C VAL A 142 -9.73 25.77 -30.27
N GLY A 143 -9.09 26.32 -29.21
CA GLY A 143 -9.22 27.71 -28.84
C GLY A 143 -8.70 28.68 -29.91
N ALA A 144 -7.61 28.33 -30.60
CA ALA A 144 -7.09 29.14 -31.72
C ALA A 144 -8.07 29.13 -32.93
N LEU A 145 -8.69 28.00 -33.24
CA LEU A 145 -9.72 27.92 -34.28
C LEU A 145 -10.94 28.79 -33.93
N LEU A 146 -11.41 28.76 -32.69
CA LEU A 146 -12.54 29.59 -32.24
C LEU A 146 -12.19 31.07 -32.19
N LEU A 147 -10.94 31.42 -31.93
CA LEU A 147 -10.44 32.80 -31.99
C LEU A 147 -10.42 33.32 -33.44
N THR A 148 -9.98 32.50 -34.40
CA THR A 148 -9.93 32.91 -35.83
C THR A 148 -11.31 33.01 -36.44
N SER A 149 -12.30 32.24 -35.94
CA SER A 149 -13.69 32.38 -36.34
C SER A 149 -14.42 33.55 -35.67
N GLY A 150 -13.76 34.27 -34.75
CA GLY A 150 -14.33 35.43 -34.07
C GLY A 150 -15.39 35.09 -32.99
N GLU A 151 -15.48 33.83 -32.62
CA GLU A 151 -16.47 33.38 -31.60
C GLU A 151 -15.99 33.62 -30.16
N ILE A 152 -14.68 33.72 -29.94
CA ILE A 152 -14.09 33.95 -28.62
C ILE A 152 -13.03 35.08 -28.73
N GLU A 153 -12.97 35.93 -27.70
CA GLU A 153 -11.90 36.94 -27.56
C GLU A 153 -10.63 36.32 -26.99
N LEU A 154 -9.48 36.98 -27.24
CA LEU A 154 -8.16 36.54 -26.79
C LEU A 154 -8.08 36.46 -25.25
N LEU A 155 -8.66 37.42 -24.53
CA LEU A 155 -8.57 37.52 -23.07
C LEU A 155 -9.25 36.35 -22.36
N PRO A 156 -10.50 35.94 -22.67
CA PRO A 156 -11.13 34.74 -22.16
C PRO A 156 -10.34 33.46 -22.45
N LEU A 157 -9.78 33.32 -23.65
CA LEU A 157 -8.96 32.17 -24.02
C LEU A 157 -7.71 32.03 -23.13
N LEU A 158 -6.99 33.16 -22.89
CA LEU A 158 -5.81 33.15 -22.01
C LEU A 158 -6.20 32.81 -20.56
N MET A 159 -7.30 33.39 -20.07
CA MET A 159 -7.83 33.05 -18.72
C MET A 159 -8.19 31.58 -18.61
N PHE A 160 -8.82 31.02 -19.63
CA PHE A 160 -9.19 29.59 -19.68
C PHE A 160 -7.93 28.70 -19.64
N LEU A 161 -6.90 29.02 -20.44
CA LEU A 161 -5.64 28.26 -20.45
C LEU A 161 -4.93 28.28 -19.09
N LEU A 162 -4.92 29.44 -18.42
CA LEU A 162 -4.36 29.55 -17.06
C LEU A 162 -5.12 28.65 -16.05
N MET A 163 -6.45 28.58 -16.14
CA MET A 163 -7.24 27.71 -15.26
C MET A 163 -7.02 26.23 -15.58
N VAL A 164 -6.91 25.85 -16.86
CA VAL A 164 -6.66 24.46 -17.26
C VAL A 164 -5.32 23.95 -16.75
N THR A 165 -4.26 24.76 -16.79
CA THR A 165 -2.97 24.34 -16.23
C THR A 165 -3.01 24.10 -14.73
N ARG A 166 -3.91 24.77 -14.02
CA ARG A 166 -4.08 24.63 -12.56
C ARG A 166 -4.89 23.39 -12.16
N ILE A 167 -5.78 22.89 -13.01
CA ILE A 167 -6.67 21.75 -12.67
C ILE A 167 -5.94 20.39 -12.74
N TYR A 168 -4.92 20.27 -13.58
CA TYR A 168 -4.24 18.98 -13.77
C TYR A 168 -3.46 18.50 -12.54
N GLY A 169 -2.88 19.41 -11.75
CA GLY A 169 -2.21 19.08 -10.50
C GLY A 169 -3.14 18.35 -9.51
N PRO A 170 -4.28 18.96 -9.13
CA PRO A 170 -5.30 18.29 -8.32
C PRO A 170 -5.79 16.96 -8.88
N ILE A 171 -6.00 16.84 -10.19
CA ILE A 171 -6.42 15.58 -10.83
C ILE A 171 -5.35 14.50 -10.66
N LEU A 172 -4.09 14.79 -10.93
CA LEU A 172 -2.98 13.86 -10.73
C LEU A 172 -2.83 13.45 -9.26
N SER A 173 -3.03 14.40 -8.34
CA SER A 173 -3.03 14.13 -6.90
C SER A 173 -4.17 13.19 -6.49
N ILE A 174 -5.37 13.36 -7.02
CA ILE A 174 -6.49 12.44 -6.80
C ILE A 174 -6.13 11.03 -7.31
N LEU A 175 -5.58 10.92 -8.51
CA LEU A 175 -5.18 9.64 -9.11
C LEU A 175 -4.09 8.93 -8.28
N ALA A 176 -3.09 9.68 -7.78
CA ALA A 176 -2.05 9.15 -6.92
C ALA A 176 -2.61 8.68 -5.57
N ASN A 177 -3.45 9.50 -4.94
CA ASN A 177 -4.07 9.17 -3.66
C ASN A 177 -5.06 8.00 -3.77
N LEU A 178 -5.76 7.86 -4.89
CA LEU A 178 -6.64 6.72 -5.14
C LEU A 178 -5.84 5.40 -5.17
N SER A 179 -4.65 5.41 -5.77
CA SER A 179 -3.75 4.25 -5.74
C SER A 179 -3.32 3.90 -4.31
N SER A 180 -3.07 4.88 -3.46
CA SER A 180 -2.72 4.68 -2.04
C SER A 180 -3.89 4.11 -1.23
N LEU A 181 -5.12 4.54 -1.50
CA LEU A 181 -6.33 3.99 -0.86
C LEU A 181 -6.55 2.50 -1.16
N LEU A 182 -6.12 2.02 -2.33
CA LEU A 182 -6.24 0.60 -2.66
C LEU A 182 -5.36 -0.29 -1.77
N ASN A 183 -4.24 0.26 -1.28
CA ASN A 183 -3.36 -0.43 -0.35
C ASN A 183 -3.97 -0.52 1.07
N LEU A 184 -4.85 0.42 1.45
CA LEU A 184 -5.59 0.37 2.71
C LEU A 184 -6.39 -0.93 2.88
N ASN A 185 -7.01 -1.43 1.81
CA ASN A 185 -7.80 -2.66 1.88
C ASN A 185 -6.97 -3.86 2.35
N VAL A 186 -5.69 -3.92 1.96
CA VAL A 186 -4.81 -5.02 2.37
C VAL A 186 -4.50 -4.93 3.87
N VAL A 187 -4.17 -3.74 4.35
CA VAL A 187 -3.87 -3.49 5.78
C VAL A 187 -5.12 -3.68 6.63
N THR A 188 -6.26 -3.12 6.19
CA THR A 188 -7.54 -3.23 6.89
C THR A 188 -8.00 -4.68 7.01
N ASN A 189 -7.89 -5.48 5.95
CA ASN A 189 -8.25 -6.89 6.00
C ASN A 189 -7.38 -7.68 6.98
N ARG A 190 -6.09 -7.40 7.06
CA ARG A 190 -5.20 -8.01 8.05
C ARG A 190 -5.59 -7.64 9.47
N MET A 191 -5.86 -6.36 9.75
CA MET A 191 -6.34 -5.91 11.05
C MET A 191 -7.69 -6.53 11.42
N ARG A 192 -8.62 -6.58 10.46
CA ARG A 192 -9.92 -7.22 10.65
C ARG A 192 -9.79 -8.69 11.01
N THR A 193 -8.93 -9.44 10.32
CA THR A 193 -8.68 -10.85 10.63
C THR A 193 -8.18 -11.02 12.06
N LEU A 194 -7.25 -10.16 12.51
CA LEU A 194 -6.75 -10.19 13.89
C LEU A 194 -7.83 -9.86 14.93
N LEU A 195 -8.66 -8.85 14.65
CA LEU A 195 -9.75 -8.44 15.57
C LEU A 195 -10.90 -9.45 15.62
N THR A 196 -11.12 -10.18 14.53
CA THR A 196 -12.19 -11.20 14.44
C THR A 196 -11.72 -12.59 14.87
N THR A 197 -10.41 -12.77 15.11
CA THR A 197 -9.92 -14.05 15.67
C THR A 197 -10.45 -14.20 17.08
N PRO A 198 -11.21 -15.27 17.37
CA PRO A 198 -11.75 -15.48 18.71
C PRO A 198 -10.62 -15.63 19.71
N ALA A 199 -10.72 -14.93 20.83
CA ALA A 199 -9.80 -15.11 21.95
C ALA A 199 -9.96 -16.54 22.50
N MET A 200 -8.87 -17.10 22.99
CA MET A 200 -8.95 -18.38 23.69
C MET A 200 -9.81 -18.19 24.94
N GLU A 201 -10.94 -18.87 24.98
CA GLU A 201 -11.81 -18.91 26.15
C GLU A 201 -11.35 -20.03 27.06
N GLY A 202 -11.07 -19.71 28.30
CA GLY A 202 -10.76 -20.65 29.37
C GLY A 202 -11.80 -20.54 30.48
N LYS A 203 -12.01 -21.64 31.23
CA LYS A 203 -12.79 -21.61 32.46
C LYS A 203 -11.84 -21.45 33.63
N GLU A 204 -12.15 -20.53 34.53
CA GLU A 204 -11.46 -20.47 35.82
C GLU A 204 -11.73 -21.80 36.56
N LYS A 205 -10.67 -22.55 36.86
CA LYS A 205 -10.70 -23.79 37.62
C LYS A 205 -9.70 -23.67 38.76
N GLU A 206 -10.16 -23.88 39.97
CA GLU A 206 -9.25 -23.97 41.11
C GLU A 206 -8.33 -25.18 40.92
N VAL A 207 -7.03 -24.91 40.91
CA VAL A 207 -5.98 -25.93 40.77
C VAL A 207 -5.64 -26.43 42.17
N SER A 208 -6.12 -27.58 42.50
CA SER A 208 -5.83 -28.23 43.79
C SER A 208 -4.52 -29.00 43.80
N ASN A 209 -4.03 -29.41 42.63
CA ASN A 209 -2.77 -30.13 42.43
C ASN A 209 -2.05 -29.57 41.24
N CYS A 210 -0.74 -29.34 41.34
CA CYS A 210 0.10 -28.79 40.27
C CYS A 210 0.85 -29.89 39.49
N ASP A 211 0.40 -31.13 39.54
CA ASP A 211 0.89 -32.18 38.65
C ASP A 211 0.42 -31.90 37.22
N ILE A 212 1.33 -32.06 36.26
CA ILE A 212 1.00 -31.95 34.82
C ILE A 212 0.88 -33.37 34.29
N GLU A 213 -0.30 -33.73 33.83
CA GLU A 213 -0.59 -35.03 33.23
C GLU A 213 -1.02 -34.88 31.79
N LEU A 214 -0.28 -35.50 30.89
CA LEU A 214 -0.61 -35.61 29.48
C LEU A 214 -1.16 -37.01 29.26
N SER A 215 -2.39 -37.12 28.76
CA SER A 215 -3.04 -38.40 28.51
C SER A 215 -3.43 -38.48 27.05
N HIS A 216 -2.82 -39.39 26.30
CA HIS A 216 -3.09 -39.64 24.88
C HIS A 216 -3.09 -38.38 24.02
N VAL A 217 -2.11 -37.46 24.21
CA VAL A 217 -2.04 -36.19 23.51
C VAL A 217 -1.53 -36.42 22.11
N THR A 218 -2.36 -36.03 21.13
CA THR A 218 -2.00 -35.98 19.70
C THR A 218 -2.13 -34.53 19.22
N PHE A 219 -1.10 -34.03 18.58
CA PHE A 219 -1.10 -32.63 18.07
C PHE A 219 -0.53 -32.56 16.66
N ALA A 220 -1.20 -31.74 15.83
CA ALA A 220 -0.80 -31.44 14.47
C ALA A 220 -0.86 -29.91 14.22
N TYR A 221 0.12 -29.36 13.51
CA TYR A 221 0.05 -27.97 13.04
C TYR A 221 -0.81 -27.81 11.78
N ASN A 222 -0.83 -28.82 10.92
CA ASN A 222 -1.66 -28.86 9.71
C ASN A 222 -2.27 -30.27 9.56
N GLN A 223 -1.90 -31.02 8.54
CA GLN A 223 -2.40 -32.37 8.29
C GLN A 223 -1.51 -33.48 8.85
N GLU A 224 -0.26 -33.20 9.20
CA GLU A 224 0.65 -34.19 9.76
C GLU A 224 0.74 -34.05 11.29
N ASN A 225 0.52 -35.19 11.97
CA ASN A 225 0.65 -35.26 13.42
C ASN A 225 2.13 -35.17 13.80
N VAL A 226 2.50 -34.08 14.50
CA VAL A 226 3.84 -33.86 15.04
C VAL A 226 4.00 -34.63 16.38
N ILE A 227 2.96 -34.64 17.20
CA ILE A 227 2.88 -35.41 18.42
C ILE A 227 1.85 -36.49 18.21
N LYS A 228 2.20 -37.76 18.50
CA LYS A 228 1.33 -38.92 18.31
C LYS A 228 1.23 -39.66 19.62
N ASP A 229 0.03 -39.62 20.22
CA ASP A 229 -0.35 -40.42 21.37
C ASP A 229 0.66 -40.45 22.53
N ILE A 230 1.07 -39.27 22.98
CA ILE A 230 2.01 -39.14 24.10
C ILE A 230 1.24 -39.05 25.40
N SER A 231 1.64 -39.93 26.32
CA SER A 231 1.15 -39.95 27.73
C SER A 231 2.35 -39.81 28.65
N CYS A 232 2.36 -38.80 29.51
CA CYS A 232 3.41 -38.61 30.53
C CYS A 232 2.84 -37.86 31.74
N LYS A 233 3.43 -38.10 32.92
CA LYS A 233 3.10 -37.42 34.15
C LYS A 233 4.34 -36.72 34.71
N ILE A 234 4.19 -35.45 35.02
CA ILE A 234 5.22 -34.60 35.63
C ILE A 234 4.73 -34.23 37.03
N PRO A 235 5.25 -34.83 38.08
CA PRO A 235 4.82 -34.57 39.47
C PRO A 235 5.23 -33.16 39.90
N GLN A 236 4.42 -32.57 40.78
CA GLN A 236 4.71 -31.27 41.39
C GLN A 236 6.07 -31.33 42.12
N GLY A 237 6.91 -30.30 41.94
CA GLY A 237 8.21 -30.20 42.60
C GLY A 237 9.33 -31.03 41.96
N SER A 238 9.05 -31.79 40.89
CA SER A 238 10.04 -32.55 40.14
C SER A 238 10.66 -31.75 38.98
N VAL A 239 11.88 -32.11 38.57
CA VAL A 239 12.54 -31.61 37.35
C VAL A 239 12.49 -32.73 36.32
N THR A 240 11.82 -32.47 35.22
CA THR A 240 11.68 -33.47 34.14
C THR A 240 12.28 -32.89 32.84
N ALA A 241 13.18 -33.66 32.21
CA ALA A 241 13.72 -33.34 30.91
C ALA A 241 12.91 -34.04 29.82
N LEU A 242 12.45 -33.29 28.82
CA LEU A 242 11.87 -33.82 27.60
C LEU A 242 12.99 -33.95 26.57
N VAL A 243 13.29 -35.17 26.12
CA VAL A 243 14.37 -35.49 25.18
C VAL A 243 13.82 -35.97 23.86
#